data_da9ff1a2db6ffdfa33f838943350bb76
#
_entry.id   da9ff1a2db6ffdfa33f838943350bb76
#
_cell.length_a   1.000
_cell.length_b   1.000
_cell.length_c   1.000
_cell.angle_alpha   90.00
_cell.angle_beta   90.00
_cell.angle_gamma   90.00
#
_symmetry.space_group_name_H-M   'P 1'
#
loop_
_entity.id
_entity.type
_entity.pdbx_description
1 polymer ?
#
loop_
_entity_poly.entity_id
_entity_poly.type
_entity_poly.pdbx_seq_one_letter_code
_entity_poly.pdbx_strand_id
1 'polypeptide(L)'
;MSRKPPLSAPPPRGRKRTLLIGVVVVALLAIAGAISGLVIVTRLETGEWKVPDPGEIERIVKIAPRQPARTIFLERRPLELRPGTDDSSKGVSSVLASVRAKAAKPAPVKAGTVAKPQADPRRPVKLPGWKGTDKGWNQVVSCVAKLFAPFDVTVTDKPPADLDNIVLVAVGGRPVDLGVSDRRVGGLAPFHGGVIASPVVFVFAAQLGNDVRTVCETVGMEVAHAYGLDHGFLCSDVMTYLKPCGTKKFVDKDVRCGELAARNCEGGEPTQNSYKRLLQVLGPRPAKPAR
;
A
#
# COMPACT_ATOMS: atom_id res chain seq x y z
N MET A 1 -6.57 -61.56 -42.48
CA MET A 1 -5.53 -60.50 -42.48
C MET A 1 -6.18 -59.16 -42.82
N SER A 2 -6.55 -58.40 -41.82
CA SER A 2 -7.22 -57.10 -41.98
C SER A 2 -6.23 -56.00 -41.59
N ARG A 3 -5.88 -55.13 -42.57
CA ARG A 3 -4.96 -54.01 -42.37
C ARG A 3 -5.74 -52.81 -41.80
N LYS A 4 -5.31 -52.32 -40.63
CA LYS A 4 -5.78 -51.03 -40.05
C LYS A 4 -5.26 -49.87 -40.93
N PRO A 5 -6.05 -48.80 -41.15
CA PRO A 5 -5.58 -47.57 -41.78
C PRO A 5 -4.71 -46.75 -40.84
N PRO A 6 -3.81 -45.90 -41.36
CA PRO A 6 -2.92 -45.09 -40.57
C PRO A 6 -3.65 -43.92 -39.88
N LEU A 7 -3.26 -43.62 -38.62
CA LEU A 7 -3.70 -42.50 -37.85
C LEU A 7 -3.27 -41.17 -38.50
N SER A 8 -4.22 -40.28 -38.68
CA SER A 8 -3.99 -38.92 -39.18
C SER A 8 -3.21 -38.10 -38.12
N ALA A 9 -2.22 -37.34 -38.61
CA ALA A 9 -1.41 -36.44 -37.79
C ALA A 9 -2.24 -35.27 -37.21
N PRO A 10 -1.95 -34.83 -36.00
CA PRO A 10 -2.64 -33.67 -35.42
C PRO A 10 -2.23 -32.36 -36.11
N PRO A 11 -3.14 -31.36 -36.17
CA PRO A 11 -2.85 -30.08 -36.81
C PRO A 11 -1.80 -29.29 -36.00
N PRO A 12 -1.01 -28.42 -36.67
CA PRO A 12 0.05 -27.66 -36.03
C PRO A 12 -0.54 -26.68 -35.00
N ARG A 13 -0.05 -26.78 -33.78
CA ARG A 13 -0.34 -25.83 -32.71
C ARG A 13 0.12 -24.44 -33.11
N GLY A 14 -0.82 -23.54 -33.30
CA GLY A 14 -0.57 -22.12 -33.49
C GLY A 14 0.28 -21.58 -32.37
N ARG A 15 1.51 -21.16 -32.65
CA ARG A 15 2.37 -20.40 -31.75
C ARG A 15 1.67 -19.10 -31.41
N LYS A 16 1.19 -18.95 -30.18
CA LYS A 16 0.84 -17.64 -29.60
C LYS A 16 2.13 -16.83 -29.54
N ARG A 17 2.28 -15.86 -30.43
CA ARG A 17 3.37 -14.88 -30.39
C ARG A 17 3.15 -14.03 -29.15
N THR A 18 3.99 -14.22 -28.12
CA THR A 18 4.07 -13.33 -26.97
C THR A 18 4.73 -12.04 -27.45
N LEU A 19 3.98 -10.95 -27.44
CA LEU A 19 4.46 -9.62 -27.80
C LEU A 19 5.44 -9.17 -26.69
N LEU A 20 6.72 -9.22 -26.94
CA LEU A 20 7.75 -8.60 -26.10
C LEU A 20 7.89 -7.14 -26.54
N ILE A 21 7.22 -6.23 -25.84
CA ILE A 21 7.44 -4.79 -25.98
C ILE A 21 8.64 -4.42 -25.12
N GLY A 22 9.80 -4.23 -25.73
CA GLY A 22 10.98 -3.68 -25.07
C GLY A 22 10.84 -2.17 -24.93
N VAL A 23 10.68 -1.66 -23.72
CA VAL A 23 10.76 -0.22 -23.42
C VAL A 23 12.19 0.11 -23.01
N VAL A 24 12.88 0.94 -23.77
CA VAL A 24 14.20 1.49 -23.40
C VAL A 24 14.00 2.93 -23.00
N VAL A 25 14.31 3.26 -21.75
CA VAL A 25 14.34 4.64 -21.24
C VAL A 25 15.73 5.20 -21.48
N VAL A 26 15.86 6.17 -22.37
CA VAL A 26 17.11 6.90 -22.58
C VAL A 26 17.00 8.25 -21.89
N ALA A 27 17.77 8.45 -20.80
CA ALA A 27 17.92 9.74 -20.17
C ALA A 27 19.06 10.50 -20.88
N LEU A 28 18.74 11.52 -21.66
CA LEU A 28 19.72 12.45 -22.23
C LEU A 28 19.94 13.59 -21.23
N LEU A 29 21.12 13.59 -20.58
CA LEU A 29 21.61 14.72 -19.84
C LEU A 29 22.20 15.73 -20.83
N ALA A 30 21.47 16.79 -21.17
CA ALA A 30 22.02 17.94 -21.88
C ALA A 30 22.70 18.86 -20.87
N ILE A 31 24.02 18.92 -20.92
CA ILE A 31 24.83 19.89 -20.19
C ILE A 31 24.74 21.23 -20.96
N ALA A 32 23.85 22.07 -20.54
CA ALA A 32 23.75 23.53 -20.59
C ALA A 32 22.28 23.98 -20.52
N GLY A 33 21.80 24.38 -19.32
CA GLY A 33 20.54 25.13 -19.14
C GLY A 33 19.28 24.29 -19.08
N ALA A 34 18.94 23.86 -17.90
CA ALA A 34 17.60 23.66 -17.33
C ALA A 34 16.44 23.21 -18.25
N ILE A 35 16.51 22.02 -18.85
CA ILE A 35 15.33 21.24 -19.21
C ILE A 35 15.72 19.76 -19.14
N SER A 36 15.37 19.09 -18.05
CA SER A 36 15.45 17.62 -17.98
C SER A 36 14.19 17.05 -18.62
N GLY A 37 14.29 16.64 -19.88
CA GLY A 37 13.22 15.94 -20.60
C GLY A 37 13.46 14.44 -20.57
N LEU A 38 12.51 13.65 -20.07
CA LEU A 38 12.50 12.20 -20.23
C LEU A 38 11.94 11.89 -21.62
N VAL A 39 12.76 11.28 -22.49
CA VAL A 39 12.30 10.80 -23.79
C VAL A 39 12.05 9.29 -23.69
N ILE A 40 10.80 8.88 -23.87
CA ILE A 40 10.42 7.46 -23.96
C ILE A 40 10.43 7.08 -25.44
N VAL A 41 11.20 6.04 -25.78
CA VAL A 41 11.28 5.52 -27.13
C VAL A 41 10.84 4.06 -27.13
N THR A 42 9.87 3.72 -27.94
CA THR A 42 9.41 2.34 -28.11
C THR A 42 9.94 1.73 -29.38
N ARG A 43 10.34 0.46 -29.32
CA ARG A 43 10.79 -0.29 -30.50
C ARG A 43 9.60 -1.03 -31.13
N LEU A 44 9.31 -0.72 -32.37
CA LEU A 44 8.28 -1.43 -33.13
C LEU A 44 8.78 -2.81 -33.60
N GLU A 45 7.88 -3.73 -33.92
CA GLU A 45 8.23 -5.06 -34.46
C GLU A 45 9.06 -4.98 -35.79
N THR A 46 8.98 -3.86 -36.48
CA THR A 46 9.77 -3.54 -37.68
C THR A 46 11.22 -3.18 -37.37
N GLY A 47 11.62 -3.04 -36.11
CA GLY A 47 12.95 -2.62 -35.70
C GLY A 47 13.19 -1.11 -35.72
N GLU A 48 12.22 -0.30 -36.07
CA GLU A 48 12.30 1.17 -36.05
C GLU A 48 12.01 1.73 -34.66
N TRP A 49 12.69 2.83 -34.34
CA TRP A 49 12.47 3.57 -33.10
C TRP A 49 11.51 4.72 -33.35
N LYS A 50 10.42 4.75 -32.62
CA LYS A 50 9.41 5.82 -32.69
C LYS A 50 9.27 6.51 -31.34
N VAL A 51 9.18 7.84 -31.38
CA VAL A 51 8.74 8.62 -30.20
C VAL A 51 7.23 8.49 -30.13
N PRO A 52 6.68 7.94 -29.02
CA PRO A 52 5.23 7.82 -28.87
C PRO A 52 4.53 9.18 -28.91
N ASP A 53 3.30 9.22 -29.38
CA ASP A 53 2.50 10.44 -29.28
C ASP A 53 2.16 10.77 -27.81
N PRO A 54 1.74 12.02 -27.52
CA PRO A 54 1.45 12.43 -26.13
C PRO A 54 0.41 11.56 -25.43
N GLY A 55 -0.60 11.04 -26.14
CA GLY A 55 -1.62 10.16 -25.55
C GLY A 55 -1.10 8.75 -25.31
N GLU A 56 -0.16 8.29 -26.11
CA GLU A 56 0.53 7.01 -25.92
C GLU A 56 1.52 7.11 -24.76
N ILE A 57 2.25 8.22 -24.64
CA ILE A 57 3.11 8.53 -23.49
C ILE A 57 2.28 8.55 -22.20
N GLU A 58 1.11 9.19 -22.19
CA GLU A 58 0.23 9.23 -21.04
C GLU A 58 -0.25 7.82 -20.63
N ARG A 59 -0.56 6.95 -21.58
CA ARG A 59 -0.90 5.53 -21.30
C ARG A 59 0.29 4.76 -20.73
N ILE A 60 1.49 4.92 -21.31
CA ILE A 60 2.72 4.27 -20.84
C ILE A 60 3.06 4.74 -19.44
N VAL A 61 2.97 6.03 -19.15
CA VAL A 61 3.21 6.59 -17.82
C VAL A 61 2.18 6.10 -16.80
N LYS A 62 0.90 5.91 -17.20
CA LYS A 62 -0.12 5.30 -16.33
C LYS A 62 0.12 3.82 -16.03
N ILE A 63 0.81 3.11 -16.93
CA ILE A 63 1.14 1.68 -16.78
C ILE A 63 2.49 1.50 -16.07
N ALA A 64 3.37 2.52 -16.06
CA ALA A 64 4.64 2.45 -15.35
C ALA A 64 4.40 2.14 -13.86
N PRO A 65 5.19 1.22 -13.26
CA PRO A 65 5.09 0.95 -11.83
C PRO A 65 5.22 2.26 -11.07
N ARG A 66 4.18 2.62 -10.32
CA ARG A 66 4.21 3.85 -9.51
C ARG A 66 5.34 3.74 -8.50
N GLN A 67 6.16 4.79 -8.40
CA GLN A 67 7.23 4.84 -7.42
C GLN A 67 6.65 4.75 -6.01
N PRO A 68 7.29 4.01 -5.09
CA PRO A 68 6.85 3.96 -3.71
C PRO A 68 6.92 5.36 -3.08
N ALA A 69 5.95 5.68 -2.25
CA ALA A 69 5.99 6.90 -1.45
C ALA A 69 7.21 6.87 -0.52
N ARG A 70 8.01 7.95 -0.52
CA ARG A 70 9.19 8.07 0.34
C ARG A 70 9.00 9.01 1.51
N THR A 71 7.78 9.48 1.74
CA THR A 71 7.39 10.26 2.90
C THR A 71 6.21 9.61 3.59
N ILE A 72 6.36 9.30 4.87
CA ILE A 72 5.31 8.85 5.77
C ILE A 72 4.89 10.07 6.61
N PHE A 73 3.73 10.61 6.30
CA PHE A 73 3.19 11.76 7.01
C PHE A 73 2.16 11.32 8.06
N LEU A 74 2.49 11.52 9.32
CA LEU A 74 1.63 11.22 10.47
C LEU A 74 0.74 12.42 10.76
N GLU A 75 -0.54 12.34 10.42
CA GLU A 75 -1.50 13.40 10.68
C GLU A 75 -2.30 13.10 11.94
N ARG A 76 -2.18 13.99 12.95
CA ARG A 76 -2.86 13.88 14.24
C ARG A 76 -4.12 14.73 14.37
N ARG A 77 -4.36 15.64 13.41
CA ARG A 77 -5.55 16.49 13.41
C ARG A 77 -6.75 15.72 12.90
N PRO A 78 -7.98 16.17 13.23
CA PRO A 78 -9.17 15.60 12.59
C PRO A 78 -9.10 15.73 11.06
N LEU A 79 -9.50 14.67 10.37
CA LEU A 79 -9.50 14.61 8.91
C LEU A 79 -10.90 14.35 8.37
N GLU A 80 -11.22 14.99 7.26
CA GLU A 80 -12.35 14.63 6.42
C GLU A 80 -11.82 13.87 5.20
N LEU A 81 -12.27 12.62 5.04
CA LEU A 81 -11.77 11.67 4.06
C LEU A 81 -12.91 11.17 3.19
N ARG A 82 -12.63 10.84 1.94
CA ARG A 82 -13.62 10.38 0.96
C ARG A 82 -13.32 8.98 0.47
N PRO A 83 -14.34 8.16 0.21
CA PRO A 83 -14.15 6.87 -0.43
C PRO A 83 -13.78 7.03 -1.91
N GLY A 84 -12.83 6.19 -2.39
CA GLY A 84 -12.39 6.20 -3.79
C GLY A 84 -11.04 5.49 -3.95
N THR A 85 -10.39 5.67 -5.10
CA THR A 85 -9.01 5.20 -5.32
C THR A 85 -8.06 6.05 -4.48
N ASP A 86 -7.06 5.41 -3.85
CA ASP A 86 -6.13 6.10 -2.96
C ASP A 86 -5.48 7.32 -3.61
N ASP A 87 -5.61 8.45 -2.93
CA ASP A 87 -5.03 9.73 -3.28
C ASP A 87 -4.84 10.53 -1.99
N SER A 88 -3.64 10.45 -1.41
CA SER A 88 -3.30 11.09 -0.14
C SER A 88 -3.42 12.62 -0.20
N SER A 89 -3.17 13.23 -1.38
CA SER A 89 -3.25 14.69 -1.58
C SER A 89 -4.68 15.22 -1.49
N LYS A 90 -5.66 14.38 -1.85
CA LYS A 90 -7.10 14.71 -1.82
C LYS A 90 -7.85 14.08 -0.65
N GLY A 91 -7.16 13.34 0.20
CA GLY A 91 -7.80 12.61 1.30
C GLY A 91 -8.80 11.54 0.81
N VAL A 92 -8.50 10.87 -0.30
CA VAL A 92 -9.33 9.81 -0.87
C VAL A 92 -8.74 8.45 -0.53
N SER A 93 -9.59 7.49 -0.11
CA SER A 93 -9.15 6.18 0.38
C SER A 93 -9.94 5.03 -0.20
N SER A 94 -9.24 4.01 -0.69
CA SER A 94 -9.78 2.74 -1.14
C SER A 94 -10.29 1.88 0.03
N VAL A 95 -9.72 2.05 1.22
CA VAL A 95 -10.22 1.44 2.46
C VAL A 95 -11.65 1.89 2.72
N LEU A 96 -11.92 3.21 2.65
CA LEU A 96 -13.27 3.74 2.82
C LEU A 96 -14.23 3.24 1.75
N ALA A 97 -13.79 3.14 0.49
CA ALA A 97 -14.59 2.56 -0.58
C ALA A 97 -14.97 1.10 -0.27
N SER A 98 -14.01 0.29 0.20
CA SER A 98 -14.22 -1.11 0.58
C SER A 98 -15.17 -1.27 1.77
N VAL A 99 -14.99 -0.44 2.81
CA VAL A 99 -15.87 -0.43 4.00
C VAL A 99 -17.30 -0.09 3.60
N ARG A 100 -17.50 0.92 2.74
CA ARG A 100 -18.82 1.32 2.24
C ARG A 100 -19.46 0.25 1.36
N ALA A 101 -18.68 -0.38 0.47
CA ALA A 101 -19.16 -1.48 -0.37
C ALA A 101 -19.63 -2.68 0.46
N LYS A 102 -18.92 -3.02 1.54
CA LYS A 102 -19.34 -4.07 2.48
C LYS A 102 -20.63 -3.69 3.22
N ALA A 103 -20.75 -2.44 3.67
CA ALA A 103 -21.96 -1.95 4.34
C ALA A 103 -23.17 -1.84 3.41
N ALA A 104 -22.94 -1.67 2.10
CA ALA A 104 -23.97 -1.57 1.08
C ALA A 104 -24.57 -2.94 0.67
N LYS A 105 -23.94 -4.06 1.03
CA LYS A 105 -24.52 -5.37 0.77
C LYS A 105 -25.78 -5.55 1.65
N PRO A 106 -26.97 -5.80 1.05
CA PRO A 106 -28.18 -5.98 1.83
C PRO A 106 -28.00 -7.19 2.77
N ALA A 107 -28.20 -6.95 4.06
CA ALA A 107 -28.43 -8.06 4.98
C ALA A 107 -29.70 -8.80 4.53
N PRO A 108 -29.79 -10.14 4.70
CA PRO A 108 -31.03 -10.85 4.41
C PRO A 108 -32.18 -10.21 5.21
N VAL A 109 -33.08 -9.54 4.50
CA VAL A 109 -34.20 -8.82 5.10
C VAL A 109 -35.21 -9.83 5.52
N LYS A 110 -35.49 -9.92 6.83
CA LYS A 110 -36.69 -10.65 7.32
C LYS A 110 -37.93 -9.95 6.75
N ALA A 111 -38.81 -10.71 6.13
CA ALA A 111 -40.06 -10.20 5.57
C ALA A 111 -40.78 -9.33 6.62
N GLY A 112 -41.11 -8.07 6.25
CA GLY A 112 -41.83 -7.13 7.11
C GLY A 112 -41.00 -6.04 7.78
N THR A 113 -39.66 -5.99 7.58
CA THR A 113 -38.82 -4.88 8.10
C THR A 113 -38.58 -3.83 7.04
N VAL A 114 -38.86 -2.56 7.35
CA VAL A 114 -38.52 -1.42 6.51
C VAL A 114 -37.00 -1.26 6.53
N ALA A 115 -36.37 -1.38 5.37
CA ALA A 115 -34.92 -1.15 5.23
C ALA A 115 -34.57 0.28 5.69
N LYS A 116 -33.59 0.44 6.59
CA LYS A 116 -33.07 1.75 6.93
C LYS A 116 -32.46 2.41 5.68
N PRO A 117 -32.65 3.72 5.49
CA PRO A 117 -32.00 4.45 4.37
C PRO A 117 -30.50 4.19 4.39
N GLN A 118 -29.99 3.68 3.29
CA GLN A 118 -28.57 3.40 3.13
C GLN A 118 -27.84 4.73 3.00
N ALA A 119 -26.81 4.96 3.80
CA ALA A 119 -26.00 6.17 3.71
C ALA A 119 -25.36 6.26 2.30
N ASP A 120 -25.31 7.47 1.72
CA ASP A 120 -24.63 7.71 0.44
C ASP A 120 -23.21 7.16 0.49
N PRO A 121 -22.86 6.19 -0.37
CA PRO A 121 -21.53 5.58 -0.38
C PRO A 121 -20.40 6.58 -0.66
N ARG A 122 -20.72 7.75 -1.25
CA ARG A 122 -19.77 8.82 -1.58
C ARG A 122 -19.60 9.85 -0.47
N ARG A 123 -20.43 9.81 0.58
CA ARG A 123 -20.38 10.79 1.65
C ARG A 123 -19.02 10.78 2.35
N PRO A 124 -18.41 11.96 2.58
CA PRO A 124 -17.19 12.06 3.37
C PRO A 124 -17.33 11.50 4.78
N VAL A 125 -16.23 11.01 5.32
CA VAL A 125 -16.12 10.51 6.68
C VAL A 125 -15.22 11.43 7.47
N LYS A 126 -15.65 11.81 8.68
CA LYS A 126 -14.82 12.59 9.63
C LYS A 126 -14.18 11.65 10.61
N LEU A 127 -12.84 11.55 10.56
CA LEU A 127 -12.06 10.82 11.55
C LEU A 127 -11.61 11.80 12.63
N PRO A 128 -11.94 11.59 13.91
CA PRO A 128 -11.38 12.37 15.02
C PRO A 128 -9.86 12.22 15.07
N GLY A 129 -9.16 13.28 15.45
CA GLY A 129 -7.71 13.25 15.59
C GLY A 129 -7.24 12.57 16.87
N TRP A 130 -5.92 12.63 17.08
CA TRP A 130 -5.23 12.19 18.30
C TRP A 130 -5.78 12.86 19.57
N LYS A 131 -6.03 12.08 20.60
CA LYS A 131 -6.56 12.55 21.92
C LYS A 131 -5.58 12.34 23.06
N GLY A 132 -4.39 11.80 22.81
CA GLY A 132 -3.33 11.70 23.80
C GLY A 132 -2.60 13.03 24.02
N THR A 133 -1.55 13.00 24.84
CA THR A 133 -0.71 14.17 25.13
C THR A 133 0.25 14.48 23.99
N ASP A 134 0.75 15.74 23.92
CA ASP A 134 1.81 16.11 22.96
C ASP A 134 3.11 15.33 23.20
N LYS A 135 3.45 15.04 24.46
CA LYS A 135 4.58 14.17 24.81
C LYS A 135 4.40 12.77 24.21
N GLY A 136 3.21 12.19 24.37
CA GLY A 136 2.88 10.88 23.78
C GLY A 136 2.95 10.91 22.26
N TRP A 137 2.45 11.97 21.64
CA TRP A 137 2.56 12.15 20.19
C TRP A 137 4.01 12.16 19.70
N ASN A 138 4.85 12.99 20.32
CA ASN A 138 6.28 13.07 19.96
C ASN A 138 6.99 11.72 20.14
N GLN A 139 6.58 10.93 21.14
CA GLN A 139 7.10 9.57 21.32
C GLN A 139 6.63 8.62 20.21
N VAL A 140 5.38 8.71 19.76
CA VAL A 140 4.88 7.94 18.60
C VAL A 140 5.69 8.27 17.35
N VAL A 141 5.84 9.56 17.02
CA VAL A 141 6.61 10.00 15.84
C VAL A 141 8.06 9.49 15.90
N SER A 142 8.72 9.66 17.06
CA SER A 142 10.10 9.16 17.25
C SER A 142 10.20 7.64 17.13
N CYS A 143 9.22 6.91 17.64
CA CYS A 143 9.17 5.45 17.56
C CYS A 143 9.00 4.99 16.12
N VAL A 144 8.06 5.56 15.36
CA VAL A 144 7.87 5.23 13.94
C VAL A 144 9.12 5.56 13.13
N ALA A 145 9.73 6.73 13.37
CA ALA A 145 11.00 7.09 12.72
C ALA A 145 12.11 6.07 12.98
N LYS A 146 12.17 5.47 14.19
CA LYS A 146 13.12 4.40 14.52
C LYS A 146 12.80 3.09 13.79
N LEU A 147 11.52 2.72 13.66
CA LEU A 147 11.12 1.53 12.90
C LEU A 147 11.56 1.60 11.45
N PHE A 148 11.43 2.77 10.82
CA PHE A 148 11.78 3.00 9.43
C PHE A 148 13.22 3.53 9.23
N ALA A 149 14.02 3.65 10.28
CA ALA A 149 15.38 4.19 10.19
C ALA A 149 16.31 3.48 9.19
N PRO A 150 16.23 2.15 8.97
CA PRO A 150 17.09 1.48 8.00
C PRO A 150 16.80 1.83 6.54
N PHE A 151 15.59 2.32 6.22
CA PHE A 151 15.08 2.46 4.87
C PHE A 151 15.14 3.91 4.39
N ASP A 152 15.26 4.10 3.06
CA ASP A 152 15.25 5.43 2.43
C ASP A 152 13.82 5.99 2.37
N VAL A 153 13.33 6.39 3.54
CA VAL A 153 12.01 7.02 3.73
C VAL A 153 12.07 8.02 4.86
N THR A 154 11.34 9.11 4.73
CA THR A 154 11.22 10.17 5.75
C THR A 154 9.92 9.99 6.52
N VAL A 155 10.01 10.01 7.85
CA VAL A 155 8.84 10.06 8.76
C VAL A 155 8.72 11.48 9.31
N THR A 156 7.55 12.08 9.16
CA THR A 156 7.28 13.46 9.61
C THR A 156 5.86 13.59 10.14
N ASP A 157 5.66 14.49 11.09
CA ASP A 157 4.34 14.96 11.54
C ASP A 157 4.07 16.41 11.11
N LYS A 158 5.00 17.00 10.35
CA LYS A 158 4.82 18.30 9.72
C LYS A 158 4.29 18.09 8.31
N PRO A 159 3.23 18.81 7.90
CA PRO A 159 2.71 18.71 6.54
C PRO A 159 3.85 18.93 5.53
N PRO A 160 4.13 17.96 4.64
CA PRO A 160 5.09 18.16 3.59
C PRO A 160 4.59 19.21 2.60
N ALA A 161 5.53 19.89 1.92
CA ALA A 161 5.18 20.90 0.92
C ALA A 161 4.45 20.29 -0.29
N ASP A 162 4.79 19.03 -0.62
CA ASP A 162 4.13 18.24 -1.65
C ASP A 162 3.42 17.06 -0.96
N LEU A 163 2.13 16.95 -1.21
CA LEU A 163 1.28 15.85 -0.72
C LEU A 163 1.10 14.73 -1.76
N ASP A 164 1.65 14.92 -2.96
CA ASP A 164 1.62 13.88 -3.97
C ASP A 164 2.60 12.76 -3.61
N ASN A 165 2.13 11.53 -3.81
CA ASN A 165 2.92 10.32 -3.56
C ASN A 165 3.52 10.24 -2.14
N ILE A 166 2.73 10.55 -1.12
CA ILE A 166 3.05 10.30 0.29
C ILE A 166 2.18 9.18 0.85
N VAL A 167 2.64 8.54 1.93
CA VAL A 167 1.79 7.72 2.80
C VAL A 167 1.14 8.66 3.82
N LEU A 168 -0.15 8.95 3.67
CA LEU A 168 -0.91 9.71 4.66
C LEU A 168 -1.39 8.75 5.75
N VAL A 169 -0.89 8.90 6.96
CA VAL A 169 -1.31 8.12 8.13
C VAL A 169 -2.24 8.96 9.00
N ALA A 170 -3.53 8.66 8.97
CA ALA A 170 -4.54 9.29 9.79
C ALA A 170 -4.56 8.64 11.19
N VAL A 171 -4.03 9.33 12.20
CA VAL A 171 -3.87 8.80 13.57
C VAL A 171 -4.91 9.38 14.49
N GLY A 172 -5.90 8.59 14.87
CA GLY A 172 -6.97 9.04 15.78
C GLY A 172 -8.24 8.20 15.66
N GLY A 173 -9.30 8.62 16.34
CA GLY A 173 -10.61 7.99 16.21
C GLY A 173 -10.67 6.51 16.59
N ARG A 174 -11.74 5.87 16.15
CA ARG A 174 -12.07 4.45 16.36
C ARG A 174 -12.58 3.83 15.07
N PRO A 175 -12.56 2.48 14.90
CA PRO A 175 -13.08 1.81 13.72
C PRO A 175 -14.50 2.23 13.34
N VAL A 176 -15.36 2.43 14.33
CA VAL A 176 -16.76 2.83 14.13
C VAL A 176 -16.92 4.19 13.44
N ASP A 177 -15.94 5.08 13.56
CA ASP A 177 -15.95 6.40 12.91
C ASP A 177 -15.88 6.27 11.39
N LEU A 178 -15.30 5.17 10.89
CA LEU A 178 -15.27 4.82 9.46
C LEU A 178 -16.43 3.90 9.05
N GLY A 179 -17.27 3.46 10.00
CA GLY A 179 -18.35 2.49 9.76
C GLY A 179 -17.90 1.01 9.86
N VAL A 180 -16.72 0.76 10.46
CA VAL A 180 -16.24 -0.60 10.74
C VAL A 180 -16.83 -1.08 12.07
N SER A 181 -17.57 -2.18 12.04
CA SER A 181 -18.27 -2.71 13.22
C SER A 181 -17.35 -3.49 14.17
N ASP A 182 -16.26 -4.09 13.65
CA ASP A 182 -15.30 -4.81 14.49
C ASP A 182 -14.45 -3.84 15.32
N ARG A 183 -14.71 -3.82 16.61
CA ARG A 183 -14.02 -2.95 17.58
C ARG A 183 -12.61 -3.42 17.94
N ARG A 184 -12.18 -4.60 17.45
CA ARG A 184 -10.82 -5.12 17.71
C ARG A 184 -9.79 -4.59 16.72
N VAL A 185 -10.24 -3.97 15.64
CA VAL A 185 -9.38 -3.41 14.59
C VAL A 185 -8.59 -2.22 15.13
N GLY A 186 -7.26 -2.31 15.13
CA GLY A 186 -6.35 -1.25 15.57
C GLY A 186 -5.97 -0.28 14.46
N GLY A 187 -5.93 -0.74 13.23
CA GLY A 187 -5.62 0.04 12.04
C GLY A 187 -6.23 -0.56 10.78
N LEU A 188 -6.14 0.15 9.69
CA LEU A 188 -6.54 -0.30 8.35
C LEU A 188 -5.65 0.35 7.30
N ALA A 189 -5.18 -0.44 6.36
CA ALA A 189 -4.44 0.03 5.20
C ALA A 189 -5.01 -0.58 3.92
N PRO A 190 -4.82 0.07 2.77
CA PRO A 190 -5.00 -0.61 1.50
C PRO A 190 -3.93 -1.69 1.33
N PHE A 191 -4.32 -2.85 0.81
CA PHE A 191 -3.43 -3.98 0.63
C PHE A 191 -3.83 -4.85 -0.57
N HIS A 192 -2.85 -5.24 -1.39
CA HIS A 192 -3.03 -6.20 -2.49
C HIS A 192 -1.71 -6.95 -2.82
N GLY A 193 -0.76 -7.03 -1.87
CA GLY A 193 0.54 -7.67 -2.08
C GLY A 193 1.57 -6.85 -2.88
N GLY A 194 1.14 -5.77 -3.53
CA GLY A 194 2.01 -4.82 -4.24
C GLY A 194 2.16 -3.48 -3.52
N VAL A 195 2.98 -2.58 -4.10
CA VAL A 195 3.13 -1.20 -3.60
C VAL A 195 1.95 -0.36 -4.04
N ILE A 196 1.36 0.38 -3.11
CA ILE A 196 0.25 1.29 -3.35
C ILE A 196 0.80 2.72 -3.33
N ALA A 197 0.55 3.47 -4.40
CA ALA A 197 0.93 4.86 -4.48
C ALA A 197 -0.06 5.75 -3.75
N SER A 198 0.44 6.79 -3.08
CA SER A 198 -0.37 7.79 -2.37
C SER A 198 -1.44 7.19 -1.44
N PRO A 199 -1.12 6.16 -0.61
CA PRO A 199 -2.10 5.48 0.21
C PRO A 199 -2.57 6.36 1.37
N VAL A 200 -3.83 6.15 1.79
CA VAL A 200 -4.36 6.65 3.05
C VAL A 200 -4.49 5.48 4.02
N VAL A 201 -3.74 5.57 5.10
CA VAL A 201 -3.62 4.55 6.15
C VAL A 201 -4.30 5.06 7.42
N PHE A 202 -5.00 4.19 8.14
CA PHE A 202 -5.73 4.53 9.36
C PHE A 202 -5.12 3.83 10.57
N VAL A 203 -4.95 4.57 11.66
CA VAL A 203 -4.56 4.03 12.97
C VAL A 203 -5.50 4.57 14.03
N PHE A 204 -6.29 3.69 14.61
CA PHE A 204 -7.37 4.04 15.56
C PHE A 204 -6.84 4.25 16.97
N ALA A 205 -6.12 5.34 17.16
CA ALA A 205 -5.43 5.61 18.41
C ALA A 205 -6.34 5.61 19.66
N ALA A 206 -7.58 6.11 19.55
CA ALA A 206 -8.54 6.06 20.65
C ALA A 206 -9.01 4.62 20.96
N GLN A 207 -9.02 3.72 19.97
CA GLN A 207 -9.28 2.29 20.16
C GLN A 207 -8.10 1.60 20.86
N LEU A 208 -6.88 2.05 20.58
CA LEU A 208 -5.64 1.55 21.16
C LEU A 208 -5.29 2.23 22.52
N GLY A 209 -6.23 2.99 23.11
CA GLY A 209 -6.03 3.69 24.38
C GLY A 209 -4.99 4.81 24.32
N ASN A 210 -4.63 5.28 23.14
CA ASN A 210 -3.52 6.21 22.89
C ASN A 210 -2.18 5.72 23.48
N ASP A 211 -2.01 4.38 23.62
CA ASP A 211 -0.76 3.78 24.06
C ASP A 211 0.32 3.96 22.98
N VAL A 212 1.40 4.65 23.37
CA VAL A 212 2.47 5.07 22.45
C VAL A 212 3.06 3.90 21.66
N ARG A 213 3.34 2.80 22.36
CA ARG A 213 3.98 1.65 21.75
C ARG A 213 3.03 0.93 20.79
N THR A 214 1.81 0.69 21.23
CA THR A 214 0.80 0.01 20.41
C THR A 214 0.46 0.83 19.18
N VAL A 215 0.29 2.17 19.32
CA VAL A 215 0.06 3.07 18.18
C VAL A 215 1.24 3.06 17.21
N CYS A 216 2.48 3.14 17.71
CA CYS A 216 3.68 3.09 16.88
C CYS A 216 3.78 1.77 16.08
N GLU A 217 3.62 0.62 16.75
CA GLU A 217 3.69 -0.70 16.12
C GLU A 217 2.56 -0.86 15.08
N THR A 218 1.36 -0.33 15.37
CA THR A 218 0.24 -0.34 14.42
C THR A 218 0.54 0.56 13.21
N VAL A 219 1.10 1.77 13.41
CA VAL A 219 1.55 2.61 12.28
C VAL A 219 2.55 1.85 11.41
N GLY A 220 3.53 1.19 12.04
CA GLY A 220 4.53 0.39 11.32
C GLY A 220 3.88 -0.70 10.46
N MET A 221 2.94 -1.44 11.01
CA MET A 221 2.20 -2.51 10.33
C MET A 221 1.38 -1.98 9.17
N GLU A 222 0.53 -0.98 9.42
CA GLU A 222 -0.40 -0.47 8.40
C GLU A 222 0.34 0.22 7.23
N VAL A 223 1.41 0.96 7.52
CA VAL A 223 2.26 1.54 6.47
C VAL A 223 2.94 0.45 5.64
N ALA A 224 3.40 -0.61 6.29
CA ALA A 224 4.07 -1.70 5.60
C ALA A 224 3.11 -2.52 4.71
N HIS A 225 1.82 -2.60 5.06
CA HIS A 225 0.80 -3.14 4.15
C HIS A 225 0.73 -2.36 2.83
N ALA A 226 0.81 -1.02 2.87
CA ALA A 226 0.85 -0.21 1.66
C ALA A 226 2.12 -0.43 0.82
N TYR A 227 3.18 -0.96 1.40
CA TYR A 227 4.40 -1.41 0.69
C TYR A 227 4.35 -2.89 0.29
N GLY A 228 3.21 -3.55 0.46
CA GLY A 228 2.94 -4.91 0.00
C GLY A 228 3.33 -6.02 0.97
N LEU A 229 3.48 -5.74 2.27
CA LEU A 229 3.71 -6.75 3.30
C LEU A 229 2.39 -7.28 3.84
N ASP A 230 2.28 -8.59 3.97
CA ASP A 230 1.20 -9.31 4.64
C ASP A 230 1.49 -9.45 6.16
N HIS A 231 0.55 -9.97 6.94
CA HIS A 231 0.81 -10.29 8.34
C HIS A 231 1.84 -11.39 8.50
N GLY A 232 2.82 -11.19 9.39
CA GLY A 232 3.90 -12.15 9.66
C GLY A 232 3.62 -12.99 10.91
N PHE A 233 3.77 -14.31 10.83
CA PHE A 233 3.57 -15.22 11.96
C PHE A 233 4.84 -15.37 12.81
N LEU A 234 5.36 -14.23 13.30
CA LEU A 234 6.56 -14.15 14.14
C LEU A 234 6.42 -13.03 15.18
N CYS A 235 6.55 -13.38 16.46
CA CYS A 235 6.29 -12.48 17.60
C CYS A 235 7.14 -11.18 17.61
N SER A 236 8.37 -11.23 17.10
CA SER A 236 9.28 -10.08 17.05
C SER A 236 9.09 -9.19 15.82
N ASP A 237 8.26 -9.61 14.85
CA ASP A 237 7.98 -8.81 13.66
C ASP A 237 6.85 -7.83 13.92
N VAL A 238 6.98 -6.59 13.40
CA VAL A 238 5.93 -5.58 13.54
C VAL A 238 4.66 -5.99 12.78
N MET A 239 4.78 -6.86 11.75
CA MET A 239 3.65 -7.36 10.97
C MET A 239 2.80 -8.41 11.70
N THR A 240 3.07 -8.71 12.98
CA THR A 240 2.40 -9.79 13.70
C THR A 240 1.19 -9.37 14.51
N TYR A 241 0.17 -10.24 14.51
CA TYR A 241 -0.98 -10.19 15.45
C TYR A 241 -0.75 -11.00 16.72
N LEU A 242 0.35 -11.77 16.80
CA LEU A 242 0.64 -12.59 17.97
C LEU A 242 0.78 -11.74 19.23
N LYS A 243 0.24 -12.24 20.34
CA LYS A 243 0.27 -11.62 21.68
C LYS A 243 0.34 -12.72 22.74
N PRO A 244 1.09 -12.51 23.86
CA PRO A 244 1.93 -11.35 24.14
C PRO A 244 3.25 -11.43 23.39
N CYS A 245 3.75 -10.27 22.92
CA CYS A 245 5.07 -10.15 22.29
C CYS A 245 5.86 -9.01 22.95
N GLY A 246 7.19 -9.10 22.84
CA GLY A 246 8.10 -8.02 23.24
C GLY A 246 8.04 -6.83 22.27
N THR A 247 9.12 -6.04 22.23
CA THR A 247 9.27 -4.95 21.25
C THR A 247 9.40 -5.52 19.85
N LYS A 248 8.61 -5.00 18.91
CA LYS A 248 8.56 -5.43 17.54
C LYS A 248 9.38 -4.54 16.63
N LYS A 249 9.90 -5.09 15.55
CA LYS A 249 10.62 -4.39 14.48
C LYS A 249 10.42 -5.12 13.16
N PHE A 250 10.84 -4.53 12.05
CA PHE A 250 10.99 -5.28 10.81
C PHE A 250 12.21 -6.21 10.94
N VAL A 251 12.03 -7.50 10.69
CA VAL A 251 13.08 -8.51 10.91
C VAL A 251 13.59 -9.09 9.60
N ASP A 252 14.92 -9.26 9.50
CA ASP A 252 15.55 -9.97 8.40
C ASP A 252 15.49 -11.49 8.65
N LYS A 253 14.26 -12.02 8.50
CA LYS A 253 13.99 -13.45 8.61
C LYS A 253 12.79 -13.79 7.73
N ASP A 254 12.90 -14.90 7.00
CA ASP A 254 11.80 -15.44 6.23
C ASP A 254 10.80 -16.12 7.18
N VAL A 255 9.56 -15.61 7.21
CA VAL A 255 8.50 -16.09 8.09
C VAL A 255 7.24 -16.37 7.30
N ARG A 256 6.49 -17.38 7.72
CA ARG A 256 5.16 -17.63 7.16
C ARG A 256 4.23 -16.47 7.49
N CYS A 257 3.27 -16.22 6.59
CA CYS A 257 2.22 -15.26 6.84
C CYS A 257 1.12 -15.83 7.72
N GLY A 258 0.28 -14.97 8.28
CA GLY A 258 -0.94 -15.34 9.01
C GLY A 258 -1.17 -14.52 10.27
N GLU A 259 -2.41 -14.56 10.74
CA GLU A 259 -2.91 -13.83 11.92
C GLU A 259 -3.05 -14.75 13.13
N LEU A 260 -3.86 -15.81 13.00
CA LEU A 260 -4.16 -16.78 14.06
C LEU A 260 -3.47 -18.13 13.82
N ALA A 261 -3.13 -18.44 12.57
CA ALA A 261 -2.40 -19.62 12.15
C ALA A 261 -1.48 -19.26 10.98
N ALA A 262 -0.36 -19.99 10.87
CA ALA A 262 0.57 -19.80 9.76
C ALA A 262 -0.09 -20.25 8.44
N ARG A 263 0.00 -19.41 7.41
CA ARG A 263 -0.48 -19.65 6.04
C ARG A 263 0.54 -19.15 5.02
N ASN A 264 0.31 -19.43 3.75
CA ASN A 264 1.02 -18.72 2.68
C ASN A 264 0.60 -17.24 2.67
N CYS A 265 1.47 -16.38 2.18
CA CYS A 265 1.18 -14.97 2.01
C CYS A 265 0.12 -14.76 0.89
N GLU A 266 -0.59 -13.64 0.91
CA GLU A 266 -1.66 -13.37 -0.08
C GLU A 266 -1.14 -13.33 -1.52
N GLY A 267 0.14 -13.02 -1.74
CA GLY A 267 0.80 -13.11 -3.04
C GLY A 267 1.08 -14.55 -3.52
N GLY A 268 0.76 -15.57 -2.70
CA GLY A 268 1.02 -16.98 -2.99
C GLY A 268 2.37 -17.49 -2.48
N GLU A 269 3.27 -16.60 -2.09
CA GLU A 269 4.59 -16.96 -1.56
C GLU A 269 4.46 -17.70 -0.23
N PRO A 270 5.31 -18.74 0.04
CA PRO A 270 5.25 -19.50 1.29
C PRO A 270 5.66 -18.68 2.52
N THR A 271 6.49 -17.66 2.32
CA THR A 271 7.04 -16.80 3.39
C THR A 271 7.23 -15.38 2.89
N GLN A 272 7.35 -14.45 3.82
CA GLN A 272 7.83 -13.09 3.54
C GLN A 272 8.98 -12.73 4.49
N ASN A 273 9.76 -11.72 4.12
CA ASN A 273 10.79 -11.11 4.94
C ASN A 273 10.53 -9.61 5.01
N SER A 274 10.06 -9.14 6.15
CA SER A 274 9.61 -7.76 6.29
C SER A 274 10.73 -6.74 6.05
N TYR A 275 11.92 -7.03 6.54
CA TYR A 275 13.08 -6.15 6.37
C TYR A 275 13.58 -6.13 4.92
N LYS A 276 13.78 -7.29 4.29
CA LYS A 276 14.23 -7.39 2.89
C LYS A 276 13.22 -6.78 1.94
N ARG A 277 11.91 -7.00 2.18
CA ARG A 277 10.86 -6.41 1.34
C ARG A 277 10.92 -4.89 1.37
N LEU A 278 11.05 -4.28 2.55
CA LEU A 278 11.17 -2.83 2.67
C LEU A 278 12.47 -2.30 2.06
N LEU A 279 13.59 -3.01 2.20
CA LEU A 279 14.83 -2.64 1.49
C LEU A 279 14.66 -2.70 -0.03
N GLN A 280 13.97 -3.72 -0.55
CA GLN A 280 13.70 -3.85 -1.98
C GLN A 280 12.83 -2.71 -2.52
N VAL A 281 11.83 -2.29 -1.74
CA VAL A 281 10.86 -1.26 -2.14
C VAL A 281 11.44 0.15 -1.98
N LEU A 282 12.07 0.42 -0.84
CA LEU A 282 12.51 1.77 -0.46
C LEU A 282 14.01 2.01 -0.69
N GLY A 283 14.81 0.96 -0.73
CA GLY A 283 16.26 1.07 -0.67
C GLY A 283 16.79 1.29 0.75
N PRO A 284 18.10 1.17 0.94
CA PRO A 284 18.75 1.49 2.21
C PRO A 284 18.80 3.00 2.42
N ARG A 285 18.75 3.43 3.67
CA ARG A 285 18.94 4.84 4.01
C ARG A 285 20.31 5.30 3.54
N PRO A 286 20.40 6.42 2.79
CA PRO A 286 21.70 7.00 2.40
C PRO A 286 22.58 7.30 3.61
N ALA A 287 23.86 7.02 3.50
CA ALA A 287 24.83 7.42 4.51
C ALA A 287 24.81 8.95 4.65
N LYS A 288 24.87 9.45 5.88
CA LYS A 288 25.06 10.91 6.08
C LYS A 288 26.38 11.31 5.41
N PRO A 289 26.40 12.39 4.61
CA PRO A 289 27.67 12.91 4.09
C PRO A 289 28.61 13.16 5.26
N ALA A 290 29.85 12.71 5.14
CA ALA A 290 30.91 13.03 6.10
C ALA A 290 31.01 14.57 6.20
N ARG A 291 30.91 15.09 7.42
CA ARG A 291 31.11 16.52 7.70
C ARG A 291 32.60 16.85 7.69
#